data_66443523e8740f1e67a2dd4de483f13d
#
_entry.id   66443523e8740f1e67a2dd4de483f13d
#
_cell.length_a   1.000
_cell.length_b   1.000
_cell.length_c   1.000
_cell.angle_alpha   90.00
_cell.angle_beta   90.00
_cell.angle_gamma   90.00
#
_symmetry.space_group_name_H-M   'P 1'
#
loop_
_entity.id
_entity.type
_entity.pdbx_description
1 polymer ?
#
loop_
_entity_poly.entity_id
_entity_poly.type
_entity_poly.pdbx_seq_one_letter_code
_entity_poly.pdbx_strand_id
1 'polypeptide(L)'
;DAGHAAKALHISAKTLGWSYKHMNTIGDEALSKLFGFDESLRFNENEHEIAEMLLLITPQMYDEEINFTQLYNDTKFDSIANSIASNYQKWPLIDAIEKATFSASRAREKSGNISIKRIPSPQAKEIILKRRSAQVMDSHRTNISYESFFTMLEITLESFDGFQNAVNLFIFVHDVATLNAGLYIYIRNPGQLHELQNEMSDDFVWEKKDTNLYLLTIGDFREYAKAYSCSQNIASDGAFSLGMLSSFTDDLVQNGAHRYKEMYWECGAIGQQLYLEATAFGLSATGIGCFLDDAMHQILGLRTNKFQSLYHFTVGRGLTDSRLLTLKPYGRRS
;
A
#
# COMPACT_ATOMS: atom_id res chain seq x y z
N ASP A 1 -5.15 -2.35 -4.06
CA ASP A 1 -6.22 -2.92 -3.19
C ASP A 1 -5.76 -4.19 -2.48
N ALA A 2 -5.11 -5.16 -3.15
CA ALA A 2 -4.70 -6.44 -2.56
C ALA A 2 -3.82 -6.25 -1.31
N GLY A 3 -2.83 -5.36 -1.35
CA GLY A 3 -1.99 -5.06 -0.19
C GLY A 3 -2.77 -4.45 1.00
N HIS A 4 -3.75 -3.57 0.72
CA HIS A 4 -4.66 -3.05 1.76
C HIS A 4 -5.46 -4.18 2.42
N ALA A 5 -6.03 -5.09 1.61
CA ALA A 5 -6.80 -6.23 2.11
C ALA A 5 -5.95 -7.19 2.94
N ALA A 6 -4.77 -7.56 2.45
CA ALA A 6 -3.84 -8.44 3.16
C ALA A 6 -3.41 -7.85 4.52
N LYS A 7 -3.05 -6.55 4.56
CA LYS A 7 -2.66 -5.89 5.81
C LYS A 7 -3.84 -5.73 6.77
N ALA A 8 -5.05 -5.47 6.27
CA ALA A 8 -6.26 -5.42 7.09
C ALA A 8 -6.55 -6.78 7.74
N LEU A 9 -6.42 -7.87 6.99
CA LEU A 9 -6.56 -9.24 7.52
C LEU A 9 -5.48 -9.57 8.55
N HIS A 10 -4.22 -9.21 8.27
CA HIS A 10 -3.11 -9.38 9.21
C HIS A 10 -3.38 -8.66 10.54
N ILE A 11 -3.75 -7.38 10.50
CA ILE A 11 -4.04 -6.58 11.70
C ILE A 11 -5.24 -7.16 12.46
N SER A 12 -6.29 -7.59 11.74
CA SER A 12 -7.47 -8.20 12.34
C SER A 12 -7.14 -9.53 13.02
N ALA A 13 -6.37 -10.40 12.36
CA ALA A 13 -5.90 -11.66 12.93
C ALA A 13 -5.07 -11.41 14.21
N LYS A 14 -4.10 -10.50 14.15
CA LYS A 14 -3.29 -10.09 15.31
C LYS A 14 -4.16 -9.59 16.47
N THR A 15 -5.18 -8.79 16.19
CA THR A 15 -6.12 -8.26 17.21
C THR A 15 -6.89 -9.36 17.90
N LEU A 16 -7.17 -10.46 17.20
CA LEU A 16 -7.83 -11.65 17.74
C LEU A 16 -6.87 -12.66 18.39
N GLY A 17 -5.56 -12.40 18.35
CA GLY A 17 -4.53 -13.35 18.79
C GLY A 17 -4.35 -14.54 17.82
N TRP A 18 -4.80 -14.40 16.58
CA TRP A 18 -4.70 -15.43 15.56
C TRP A 18 -3.39 -15.33 14.78
N SER A 19 -2.96 -16.45 14.23
CA SER A 19 -1.82 -16.53 13.31
C SER A 19 -2.24 -16.10 11.91
N TYR A 20 -1.31 -15.44 11.23
CA TYR A 20 -1.42 -15.03 9.84
C TYR A 20 -0.16 -15.45 9.09
N LYS A 21 -0.32 -16.09 7.94
CA LYS A 21 0.79 -16.51 7.08
C LYS A 21 0.42 -16.27 5.62
N HIS A 22 1.24 -15.50 4.92
CA HIS A 22 1.16 -15.39 3.46
C HIS A 22 1.88 -16.57 2.84
N MET A 23 1.20 -17.32 1.99
CA MET A 23 1.72 -18.51 1.30
C MET A 23 2.48 -18.10 0.03
N ASN A 24 3.48 -17.26 0.20
CA ASN A 24 4.20 -16.56 -0.87
C ASN A 24 5.15 -17.45 -1.71
N THR A 25 5.32 -18.71 -1.37
CA THR A 25 6.10 -19.67 -2.16
C THR A 25 5.27 -20.37 -3.24
N ILE A 26 3.94 -20.19 -3.21
CA ILE A 26 3.04 -20.82 -4.18
C ILE A 26 2.96 -19.93 -5.41
N GLY A 27 3.25 -20.48 -6.58
CA GLY A 27 3.17 -19.77 -7.85
C GLY A 27 1.74 -19.58 -8.36
N ASP A 28 1.58 -18.69 -9.33
CA ASP A 28 0.28 -18.34 -9.90
C ASP A 28 -0.44 -19.53 -10.55
N GLU A 29 0.29 -20.47 -11.17
CA GLU A 29 -0.29 -21.66 -11.75
C GLU A 29 -0.95 -22.57 -10.69
N ALA A 30 -0.24 -22.83 -9.60
CA ALA A 30 -0.75 -23.64 -8.51
C ALA A 30 -1.93 -22.96 -7.80
N LEU A 31 -1.88 -21.64 -7.63
CA LEU A 31 -3.00 -20.86 -7.09
C LEU A 31 -4.21 -20.92 -8.02
N SER A 32 -4.02 -20.74 -9.32
CA SER A 32 -5.12 -20.80 -10.30
C SER A 32 -5.82 -22.16 -10.27
N LYS A 33 -5.06 -23.24 -10.22
CA LYS A 33 -5.60 -24.59 -10.07
C LYS A 33 -6.36 -24.78 -8.75
N LEU A 34 -5.77 -24.30 -7.64
CA LEU A 34 -6.37 -24.44 -6.30
C LEU A 34 -7.75 -23.78 -6.20
N PHE A 35 -7.97 -22.66 -6.92
CA PHE A 35 -9.22 -21.92 -6.92
C PHE A 35 -10.09 -22.18 -8.17
N GLY A 36 -9.66 -23.06 -9.08
CA GLY A 36 -10.36 -23.40 -10.31
C GLY A 36 -10.45 -22.22 -11.29
N PHE A 37 -9.45 -21.32 -11.28
CA PHE A 37 -9.38 -20.19 -12.22
C PHE A 37 -8.83 -20.61 -13.58
N ASP A 38 -8.28 -21.81 -13.70
CA ASP A 38 -7.90 -22.46 -14.95
C ASP A 38 -9.09 -23.13 -15.67
N GLU A 39 -10.26 -23.25 -15.04
CA GLU A 39 -11.49 -23.77 -15.63
C GLU A 39 -12.25 -22.66 -16.38
N SER A 40 -11.84 -22.35 -17.62
CA SER A 40 -12.34 -21.23 -18.41
C SER A 40 -13.86 -21.18 -18.60
N LEU A 41 -14.53 -22.35 -18.59
CA LEU A 41 -16.00 -22.43 -18.75
C LEU A 41 -16.77 -21.85 -17.55
N ARG A 42 -16.12 -21.60 -16.43
CA ARG A 42 -16.73 -21.01 -15.25
C ARG A 42 -16.82 -19.48 -15.30
N PHE A 43 -16.11 -18.86 -16.23
CA PHE A 43 -16.00 -17.42 -16.34
C PHE A 43 -16.60 -16.89 -17.63
N ASN A 44 -17.07 -15.64 -17.59
CA ASN A 44 -17.40 -14.93 -18.81
C ASN A 44 -16.10 -14.73 -19.63
N GLU A 45 -16.16 -14.91 -20.94
CA GLU A 45 -15.03 -14.84 -21.86
C GLU A 45 -14.18 -13.57 -21.71
N ASN A 46 -14.78 -12.47 -21.25
CA ASN A 46 -14.10 -11.19 -21.07
C ASN A 46 -13.83 -10.80 -19.61
N GLU A 47 -14.25 -11.62 -18.63
CA GLU A 47 -14.18 -11.32 -17.19
C GLU A 47 -13.59 -12.52 -16.43
N HIS A 48 -12.41 -13.01 -16.87
CA HIS A 48 -11.71 -14.05 -16.14
C HIS A 48 -11.18 -13.53 -14.79
N GLU A 49 -11.10 -14.41 -13.81
CA GLU A 49 -10.52 -14.11 -12.50
C GLU A 49 -9.11 -14.67 -12.40
N ILE A 50 -8.27 -14.00 -11.63
CA ILE A 50 -6.90 -14.41 -11.33
C ILE A 50 -6.67 -14.51 -9.84
N ALA A 51 -5.82 -15.45 -9.43
CA ALA A 51 -5.42 -15.59 -8.04
C ALA A 51 -4.32 -14.56 -7.72
N GLU A 52 -4.61 -13.62 -6.84
CA GLU A 52 -3.65 -12.59 -6.45
C GLU A 52 -2.70 -13.10 -5.36
N MET A 53 -3.23 -13.62 -4.27
CA MET A 53 -2.45 -14.18 -3.14
C MET A 53 -3.25 -15.20 -2.34
N LEU A 54 -2.56 -16.03 -1.58
CA LEU A 54 -3.15 -16.98 -0.62
C LEU A 54 -2.70 -16.65 0.80
N LEU A 55 -3.66 -16.43 1.69
CA LEU A 55 -3.43 -16.12 3.09
C LEU A 55 -4.01 -17.22 3.98
N LEU A 56 -3.17 -17.78 4.84
CA LEU A 56 -3.59 -18.72 5.86
C LEU A 56 -3.80 -17.99 7.19
N ILE A 57 -5.03 -18.07 7.72
CA ILE A 57 -5.40 -17.45 9.00
C ILE A 57 -5.95 -18.54 9.91
N THR A 58 -5.32 -18.73 11.08
CA THR A 58 -5.67 -19.79 12.03
C THR A 58 -5.70 -19.27 13.47
N PRO A 59 -6.56 -19.82 14.34
CA PRO A 59 -6.60 -19.44 15.75
C PRO A 59 -5.32 -19.78 16.53
N GLN A 60 -4.53 -20.72 16.01
CA GLN A 60 -3.24 -21.16 16.58
C GLN A 60 -2.17 -21.14 15.51
N MET A 61 -0.91 -21.13 15.93
CA MET A 61 0.19 -21.32 14.97
C MET A 61 0.02 -22.65 14.25
N TYR A 62 0.15 -22.59 12.93
CA TYR A 62 0.07 -23.75 12.05
C TYR A 62 1.42 -23.93 11.36
N ASP A 63 2.16 -24.93 11.79
CA ASP A 63 3.51 -25.23 11.30
C ASP A 63 3.56 -26.45 10.37
N GLU A 64 2.42 -27.12 10.13
CA GLU A 64 2.36 -28.25 9.23
C GLU A 64 2.44 -27.79 7.76
N GLU A 65 3.04 -28.63 6.94
CA GLU A 65 3.09 -28.41 5.49
C GLU A 65 1.74 -28.74 4.87
N ILE A 66 1.15 -27.79 4.14
CA ILE A 66 -0.12 -28.02 3.45
C ILE A 66 0.15 -28.68 2.11
N ASN A 67 -0.45 -29.85 1.89
CA ASN A 67 -0.42 -30.54 0.59
C ASN A 67 -1.45 -29.93 -0.37
N PHE A 68 -1.06 -28.89 -1.08
CA PHE A 68 -1.93 -28.20 -2.03
C PHE A 68 -2.35 -29.05 -3.20
N THR A 69 -1.52 -30.01 -3.62
CA THR A 69 -1.88 -30.96 -4.71
C THR A 69 -3.04 -31.85 -4.30
N GLN A 70 -3.02 -32.37 -3.06
CA GLN A 70 -4.13 -33.15 -2.55
C GLN A 70 -5.40 -32.29 -2.42
N LEU A 71 -5.27 -31.09 -1.87
CA LEU A 71 -6.40 -30.17 -1.71
C LEU A 71 -7.05 -29.85 -3.05
N TYR A 72 -6.27 -29.59 -4.10
CA TYR A 72 -6.76 -29.38 -5.44
C TYR A 72 -7.50 -30.62 -5.99
N ASN A 73 -6.93 -31.80 -5.87
CA ASN A 73 -7.54 -33.03 -6.39
C ASN A 73 -8.87 -33.38 -5.71
N ASP A 74 -9.05 -32.95 -4.46
CA ASP A 74 -10.25 -33.21 -3.66
C ASP A 74 -11.33 -32.11 -3.87
N THR A 75 -10.98 -31.01 -4.57
CA THR A 75 -11.89 -29.86 -4.75
C THR A 75 -12.62 -29.96 -6.10
N LYS A 76 -13.93 -29.69 -6.08
CA LYS A 76 -14.76 -29.54 -7.27
C LYS A 76 -15.40 -28.15 -7.27
N PHE A 77 -15.43 -27.54 -8.43
CA PHE A 77 -15.99 -26.21 -8.62
C PHE A 77 -17.29 -26.29 -9.43
N ASP A 78 -18.43 -26.15 -8.77
CA ASP A 78 -19.77 -26.24 -9.41
C ASP A 78 -20.36 -24.86 -9.75
N SER A 79 -19.73 -23.77 -9.32
CA SER A 79 -20.25 -22.40 -9.51
C SER A 79 -19.74 -21.79 -10.80
N ILE A 80 -20.58 -20.95 -11.38
CA ILE A 80 -20.24 -20.05 -12.50
C ILE A 80 -20.06 -18.64 -11.93
N ALA A 81 -19.02 -17.94 -12.36
CA ALA A 81 -18.76 -16.58 -11.92
C ALA A 81 -19.84 -15.61 -12.39
N ASN A 82 -20.20 -14.65 -11.54
CA ASN A 82 -21.13 -13.60 -11.91
C ASN A 82 -20.51 -12.67 -12.96
N SER A 83 -21.31 -12.22 -13.93
CA SER A 83 -20.91 -11.11 -14.78
C SER A 83 -20.96 -9.80 -13.97
N ILE A 84 -19.88 -9.01 -14.02
CA ILE A 84 -19.74 -7.75 -13.29
C ILE A 84 -20.27 -6.59 -14.13
N ALA A 85 -20.00 -6.59 -15.45
CA ALA A 85 -20.35 -5.52 -16.35
C ALA A 85 -21.22 -6.01 -17.52
N SER A 86 -22.25 -5.23 -17.87
CA SER A 86 -23.05 -5.49 -19.08
C SER A 86 -22.28 -5.18 -20.36
N ASN A 87 -21.33 -4.24 -20.30
CA ASN A 87 -20.44 -3.87 -21.40
C ASN A 87 -19.00 -3.87 -20.86
N TYR A 88 -18.28 -4.95 -21.08
CA TYR A 88 -16.88 -5.05 -20.70
C TYR A 88 -16.00 -4.34 -21.73
N GLN A 89 -15.19 -3.40 -21.27
CA GLN A 89 -14.14 -2.79 -22.07
C GLN A 89 -12.82 -3.54 -21.88
N LYS A 90 -12.29 -4.12 -22.95
CA LYS A 90 -10.96 -4.72 -22.92
C LYS A 90 -9.87 -3.69 -22.68
N TRP A 91 -8.92 -4.05 -21.81
CA TRP A 91 -7.72 -3.29 -21.51
C TRP A 91 -6.48 -4.13 -21.85
N PRO A 92 -6.02 -4.13 -23.13
CA PRO A 92 -4.95 -5.04 -23.58
C PRO A 92 -3.64 -4.90 -22.79
N LEU A 93 -3.38 -3.71 -22.24
CA LEU A 93 -2.20 -3.48 -21.41
C LEU A 93 -2.29 -4.22 -20.07
N ILE A 94 -3.47 -4.29 -19.48
CA ILE A 94 -3.69 -5.07 -18.23
C ILE A 94 -3.43 -6.55 -18.50
N ASP A 95 -3.99 -7.10 -19.58
CA ASP A 95 -3.76 -8.50 -19.98
C ASP A 95 -2.28 -8.79 -20.25
N ALA A 96 -1.56 -7.83 -20.84
CA ALA A 96 -0.13 -7.97 -21.10
C ALA A 96 0.70 -7.98 -19.81
N ILE A 97 0.37 -7.10 -18.85
CA ILE A 97 1.03 -7.05 -17.53
C ILE A 97 0.73 -8.29 -16.72
N GLU A 98 -0.50 -8.77 -16.71
CA GLU A 98 -0.88 -10.03 -16.07
C GLU A 98 0.00 -11.19 -16.55
N LYS A 99 0.13 -11.36 -17.87
CA LYS A 99 0.97 -12.39 -18.47
C LYS A 99 2.45 -12.21 -18.14
N ALA A 100 2.95 -10.97 -18.17
CA ALA A 100 4.34 -10.66 -17.87
C ALA A 100 4.71 -10.91 -16.41
N THR A 101 3.77 -10.70 -15.49
CA THR A 101 3.96 -10.88 -14.04
C THR A 101 3.56 -12.27 -13.54
N PHE A 102 3.06 -13.15 -14.41
CA PHE A 102 2.74 -14.53 -14.05
C PHE A 102 4.02 -15.28 -13.69
N SER A 103 4.02 -15.94 -12.55
CA SER A 103 5.17 -16.72 -12.06
C SER A 103 4.76 -18.10 -11.60
N ALA A 104 5.39 -19.12 -12.15
CA ALA A 104 5.18 -20.52 -11.73
C ALA A 104 5.74 -20.81 -10.33
N SER A 105 6.67 -19.98 -9.84
CA SER A 105 7.33 -20.13 -8.54
C SER A 105 7.73 -18.74 -8.02
N ARG A 106 7.41 -18.47 -6.77
CA ARG A 106 7.71 -17.19 -6.09
C ARG A 106 8.70 -17.40 -4.94
N ALA A 107 9.79 -18.13 -5.18
CA ALA A 107 10.81 -18.30 -4.16
C ALA A 107 11.49 -16.98 -3.86
N ARG A 108 11.37 -16.48 -2.62
CA ARG A 108 12.02 -15.27 -2.15
C ARG A 108 12.62 -15.51 -0.76
N GLU A 109 13.86 -15.10 -0.58
CA GLU A 109 14.47 -15.08 0.74
C GLU A 109 13.80 -14.03 1.63
N LYS A 110 13.43 -14.45 2.86
CA LYS A 110 12.95 -13.51 3.86
C LYS A 110 14.16 -12.80 4.47
N SER A 111 14.16 -11.48 4.44
CA SER A 111 15.01 -10.70 5.34
C SER A 111 14.37 -10.67 6.74
N GLY A 112 15.18 -10.40 7.78
CA GLY A 112 14.66 -10.38 9.14
C GLY A 112 13.46 -9.45 9.31
N ASN A 113 12.45 -9.90 10.02
CA ASN A 113 11.25 -9.12 10.30
C ASN A 113 11.61 -7.88 11.14
N ILE A 114 11.36 -6.70 10.59
CA ILE A 114 11.25 -5.50 11.39
C ILE A 114 9.84 -5.54 12.01
N SER A 115 9.75 -5.98 13.26
CA SER A 115 8.50 -5.96 14.01
C SER A 115 8.54 -4.77 14.97
N ILE A 116 7.64 -3.83 14.78
CA ILE A 116 7.47 -2.72 15.71
C ILE A 116 6.63 -3.22 16.88
N LYS A 117 7.23 -3.25 18.07
CA LYS A 117 6.48 -3.57 19.28
C LYS A 117 5.46 -2.46 19.55
N ARG A 118 4.20 -2.77 19.36
CA ARG A 118 3.10 -1.90 19.75
C ARG A 118 2.40 -2.48 20.97
N ILE A 119 1.96 -1.58 21.82
CA ILE A 119 1.03 -1.92 22.89
C ILE A 119 -0.34 -2.10 22.22
N PRO A 120 -1.02 -3.25 22.39
CA PRO A 120 -2.35 -3.44 21.85
C PRO A 120 -3.29 -2.35 22.35
N SER A 121 -3.89 -1.60 21.42
CA SER A 121 -4.88 -0.60 21.79
C SER A 121 -6.20 -1.28 22.13
N PRO A 122 -6.80 -1.04 23.31
CA PRO A 122 -8.15 -1.52 23.62
C PRO A 122 -9.21 -0.93 22.68
N GLN A 123 -8.87 0.09 21.92
CA GLN A 123 -9.73 0.76 20.95
C GLN A 123 -9.58 0.23 19.51
N ALA A 124 -8.78 -0.82 19.28
CA ALA A 124 -8.51 -1.33 17.93
C ALA A 124 -9.80 -1.60 17.13
N LYS A 125 -10.78 -2.26 17.76
CA LYS A 125 -12.08 -2.51 17.12
C LYS A 125 -12.78 -1.20 16.70
N GLU A 126 -12.79 -0.20 17.57
CA GLU A 126 -13.43 1.09 17.29
C GLU A 126 -12.73 1.82 16.13
N ILE A 127 -11.39 1.85 16.15
CA ILE A 127 -10.58 2.46 15.10
C ILE A 127 -10.85 1.77 13.75
N ILE A 128 -10.80 0.44 13.71
CA ILE A 128 -11.07 -0.35 12.49
C ILE A 128 -12.47 -0.06 11.94
N LEU A 129 -13.48 -0.05 12.79
CA LEU A 129 -14.88 0.17 12.37
C LEU A 129 -15.17 1.64 12.00
N LYS A 130 -14.43 2.60 12.56
CA LYS A 130 -14.59 4.03 12.30
C LYS A 130 -13.87 4.49 11.04
N ARG A 131 -12.76 3.83 10.66
CA ARG A 131 -11.95 4.24 9.51
C ARG A 131 -12.78 4.42 8.23
N ARG A 132 -12.59 5.53 7.58
CA ARG A 132 -13.13 5.86 6.25
C ARG A 132 -12.05 6.58 5.43
N SER A 133 -12.15 6.53 4.11
CA SER A 133 -11.40 7.43 3.24
C SER A 133 -12.03 8.81 3.29
N ALA A 134 -11.23 9.84 3.47
CA ALA A 134 -11.71 11.22 3.37
C ALA A 134 -12.02 11.55 1.91
N GLN A 135 -13.05 12.33 1.69
CA GLN A 135 -13.39 12.88 0.37
C GLN A 135 -12.87 14.31 0.20
N VAL A 136 -12.80 15.05 1.31
CA VAL A 136 -12.33 16.43 1.37
C VAL A 136 -11.55 16.60 2.66
N MET A 137 -10.45 17.34 2.62
CA MET A 137 -9.69 17.79 3.80
C MET A 137 -10.04 19.23 4.15
N ASP A 138 -9.86 19.58 5.42
CA ASP A 138 -10.06 20.93 5.93
C ASP A 138 -8.79 21.76 5.74
N SER A 139 -8.73 22.53 4.66
CA SER A 139 -7.59 23.39 4.32
C SER A 139 -7.32 24.51 5.32
N HIS A 140 -8.26 24.79 6.26
CA HIS A 140 -8.10 25.82 7.31
C HIS A 140 -7.56 25.24 8.62
N ARG A 141 -7.56 23.92 8.81
CA ARG A 141 -7.08 23.24 10.01
C ARG A 141 -6.11 22.12 9.63
N THR A 142 -5.03 22.49 8.97
CA THR A 142 -4.05 21.54 8.43
C THR A 142 -3.04 21.06 9.46
N ASN A 143 -2.78 21.84 10.51
CA ASN A 143 -1.73 21.57 11.50
C ASN A 143 -1.94 20.25 12.26
N ILE A 144 -0.88 19.43 12.29
CA ILE A 144 -0.79 18.22 13.13
C ILE A 144 0.50 18.25 13.96
N SER A 145 0.52 17.50 15.07
CA SER A 145 1.73 17.37 15.88
C SER A 145 2.81 16.56 15.16
N TYR A 146 4.07 16.90 15.45
CA TYR A 146 5.22 16.12 14.97
C TYR A 146 5.15 14.66 15.43
N GLU A 147 4.75 14.42 16.68
CA GLU A 147 4.58 13.08 17.24
C GLU A 147 3.61 12.23 16.41
N SER A 148 2.43 12.78 16.08
CA SER A 148 1.45 12.06 15.22
C SER A 148 2.02 11.77 13.84
N PHE A 149 2.69 12.75 13.23
CA PHE A 149 3.33 12.60 11.92
C PHE A 149 4.41 11.51 11.95
N PHE A 150 5.35 11.60 12.92
CA PHE A 150 6.48 10.70 12.97
C PHE A 150 6.07 9.26 13.33
N THR A 151 5.10 9.10 14.25
CA THR A 151 4.54 7.77 14.58
C THR A 151 3.89 7.12 13.36
N MET A 152 3.17 7.89 12.53
CA MET A 152 2.61 7.38 11.28
C MET A 152 3.69 6.92 10.30
N LEU A 153 4.85 7.57 10.25
CA LEU A 153 5.97 7.12 9.41
C LEU A 153 6.64 5.87 10.00
N GLU A 154 6.91 5.86 11.31
CA GLU A 154 7.56 4.73 11.97
C GLU A 154 6.81 3.40 11.80
N ILE A 155 5.47 3.42 11.88
CA ILE A 155 4.70 2.18 11.70
C ILE A 155 4.91 1.57 10.32
N THR A 156 5.21 2.39 9.31
CA THR A 156 5.44 1.90 7.96
C THR A 156 6.74 1.11 7.83
N LEU A 157 7.66 1.18 8.81
CA LEU A 157 8.88 0.37 8.83
C LEU A 157 8.58 -1.12 9.01
N GLU A 158 7.44 -1.49 9.58
CA GLU A 158 7.04 -2.89 9.68
C GLU A 158 7.01 -3.51 8.28
N SER A 159 7.87 -4.51 8.07
CA SER A 159 7.97 -5.16 6.77
C SER A 159 6.68 -5.91 6.40
N PHE A 160 6.34 -5.89 5.12
CA PHE A 160 5.24 -6.69 4.61
C PHE A 160 5.71 -8.14 4.46
N ASP A 161 5.06 -9.06 5.18
CA ASP A 161 5.33 -10.51 5.15
C ASP A 161 6.79 -10.93 5.40
N GLY A 162 7.57 -10.08 6.08
CA GLY A 162 8.97 -10.35 6.42
C GLY A 162 9.96 -10.17 5.28
N PHE A 163 9.54 -9.53 4.18
CA PHE A 163 10.43 -9.15 3.10
C PHE A 163 11.14 -7.83 3.39
N GLN A 164 12.31 -7.65 2.80
CA GLN A 164 12.99 -6.36 2.83
C GLN A 164 12.12 -5.30 2.18
N ASN A 165 11.99 -4.13 2.83
CA ASN A 165 11.25 -3.01 2.29
C ASN A 165 11.85 -2.54 0.96
N ALA A 166 11.06 -2.52 -0.10
CA ALA A 166 11.45 -1.99 -1.41
C ALA A 166 10.99 -0.54 -1.59
N VAL A 167 10.00 -0.10 -0.81
CA VAL A 167 9.35 1.20 -0.93
C VAL A 167 9.88 2.18 0.12
N ASN A 168 10.30 3.38 -0.32
CA ASN A 168 10.58 4.55 0.50
C ASN A 168 9.46 5.60 0.30
N LEU A 169 9.37 6.60 1.16
CA LEU A 169 8.29 7.60 1.10
C LEU A 169 8.87 8.98 0.83
N PHE A 170 8.57 9.60 -0.32
CA PHE A 170 8.76 11.05 -0.46
C PHE A 170 7.52 11.78 0.05
N ILE A 171 7.69 12.94 0.67
CA ILE A 171 6.62 13.55 1.46
C ILE A 171 6.59 15.05 1.18
N PHE A 172 5.45 15.56 0.73
CA PHE A 172 5.13 16.96 0.74
C PHE A 172 4.58 17.32 2.11
N VAL A 173 5.43 17.88 2.97
CA VAL A 173 5.01 18.40 4.28
C VAL A 173 4.39 19.78 4.08
N HIS A 174 3.12 19.90 4.42
CA HIS A 174 2.38 21.16 4.30
C HIS A 174 2.29 21.91 5.62
N ASP A 175 1.92 21.21 6.71
CA ASP A 175 1.72 21.83 8.02
C ASP A 175 1.87 20.82 9.16
N VAL A 176 3.10 20.49 9.49
CA VAL A 176 3.47 19.65 10.62
C VAL A 176 4.23 20.51 11.63
N ALA A 177 3.80 20.49 12.89
CA ALA A 177 4.42 21.29 13.96
C ALA A 177 5.94 21.03 14.00
N THR A 178 6.71 22.09 14.15
CA THR A 178 8.19 22.08 14.22
C THR A 178 8.94 21.72 12.93
N LEU A 179 8.25 21.32 11.86
CA LEU A 179 8.84 21.14 10.54
C LEU A 179 8.55 22.36 9.64
N ASN A 180 9.51 22.70 8.80
CA ASN A 180 9.26 23.61 7.70
C ASN A 180 8.41 22.93 6.63
N ALA A 181 7.51 23.67 5.99
CA ALA A 181 6.89 23.19 4.77
C ALA A 181 7.99 22.87 3.73
N GLY A 182 7.86 21.75 3.03
CA GLY A 182 8.92 21.32 2.12
C GLY A 182 8.73 19.91 1.57
N LEU A 183 9.69 19.51 0.78
CA LEU A 183 9.84 18.14 0.28
C LEU A 183 10.79 17.38 1.19
N TYR A 184 10.36 16.22 1.64
CA TYR A 184 11.08 15.31 2.52
C TYR A 184 11.14 13.92 1.92
N ILE A 185 12.02 13.08 2.47
CA ILE A 185 12.02 11.64 2.20
C ILE A 185 12.19 10.86 3.51
N TYR A 186 11.40 9.79 3.65
CA TYR A 186 11.52 8.84 4.74
C TYR A 186 12.07 7.52 4.20
N ILE A 187 13.25 7.15 4.65
CA ILE A 187 13.98 5.98 4.17
C ILE A 187 13.56 4.75 4.97
N ARG A 188 12.71 3.91 4.37
CA ARG A 188 12.28 2.64 4.97
C ARG A 188 13.29 1.52 4.76
N ASN A 189 14.11 1.62 3.72
CA ASN A 189 15.23 0.73 3.44
C ASN A 189 16.57 1.49 3.52
N PRO A 190 17.26 1.44 4.68
CA PRO A 190 18.53 2.16 4.84
C PRO A 190 19.61 1.78 3.81
N GLY A 191 19.56 0.56 3.26
CA GLY A 191 20.45 0.10 2.21
C GLY A 191 20.34 0.88 0.90
N GLN A 192 19.22 1.56 0.67
CA GLN A 192 18.96 2.34 -0.55
C GLN A 192 19.30 3.83 -0.42
N LEU A 193 19.68 4.32 0.78
CA LEU A 193 19.93 5.75 1.00
C LEU A 193 20.94 6.32 0.01
N HIS A 194 22.11 5.69 -0.11
CA HIS A 194 23.17 6.18 -1.00
C HIS A 194 22.74 6.17 -2.47
N GLU A 195 22.02 5.14 -2.88
CA GLU A 195 21.54 5.05 -4.25
C GLU A 195 20.50 6.13 -4.56
N LEU A 196 19.55 6.40 -3.65
CA LEU A 196 18.60 7.50 -3.76
C LEU A 196 19.31 8.86 -3.84
N GLN A 197 20.34 9.07 -3.04
CA GLN A 197 21.15 10.31 -3.11
C GLN A 197 21.82 10.50 -4.48
N ASN A 198 22.25 9.42 -5.13
CA ASN A 198 22.85 9.48 -6.45
C ASN A 198 21.82 9.62 -7.59
N GLU A 199 20.61 9.09 -7.42
CA GLU A 199 19.57 9.10 -8.45
C GLU A 199 18.72 10.37 -8.42
N MET A 200 18.61 11.06 -7.29
CA MET A 200 17.79 12.26 -7.13
C MET A 200 18.57 13.54 -7.45
N SER A 201 17.90 14.70 -7.42
CA SER A 201 18.48 16.00 -7.72
C SER A 201 19.69 16.33 -6.83
N ASP A 202 20.78 16.85 -7.44
CA ASP A 202 21.96 17.36 -6.73
C ASP A 202 21.65 18.62 -5.89
N ASP A 203 20.54 19.29 -6.14
CA ASP A 203 20.11 20.48 -5.41
C ASP A 203 19.49 20.16 -4.04
N PHE A 204 19.23 18.89 -3.74
CA PHE A 204 18.67 18.48 -2.45
C PHE A 204 19.69 18.52 -1.33
N VAL A 205 19.29 19.11 -0.20
CA VAL A 205 20.19 19.31 0.95
C VAL A 205 20.44 18.08 1.79
N TRP A 206 19.55 17.08 1.73
CA TRP A 206 19.61 15.84 2.50
C TRP A 206 19.85 16.06 4.00
N GLU A 207 19.24 17.12 4.56
CA GLU A 207 19.35 17.44 5.97
C GLU A 207 18.60 16.44 6.83
N LYS A 208 19.30 15.68 7.66
CA LYS A 208 18.68 14.72 8.57
C LYS A 208 17.89 15.43 9.65
N LYS A 209 16.57 15.20 9.70
CA LYS A 209 15.65 15.77 10.70
C LYS A 209 15.36 14.81 11.85
N ASP A 210 15.32 13.50 11.55
CA ASP A 210 15.13 12.45 12.54
C ASP A 210 15.65 11.10 12.00
N THR A 211 15.42 10.01 12.74
CA THR A 211 15.74 8.67 12.26
C THR A 211 15.01 8.43 10.94
N ASN A 212 15.78 8.15 9.89
CA ASN A 212 15.29 7.87 8.53
C ASN A 212 14.56 9.03 7.83
N LEU A 213 14.36 10.19 8.46
CA LEU A 213 13.68 11.35 7.88
C LEU A 213 14.69 12.42 7.45
N TYR A 214 14.65 12.79 6.18
CA TYR A 214 15.53 13.81 5.59
C TYR A 214 14.70 14.89 4.92
N LEU A 215 15.05 16.15 5.16
CA LEU A 215 14.59 17.29 4.37
C LEU A 215 15.38 17.34 3.07
N LEU A 216 14.69 17.44 1.95
CA LEU A 216 15.30 17.60 0.62
C LEU A 216 15.35 19.06 0.22
N THR A 217 14.25 19.80 0.37
CA THR A 217 14.19 21.24 0.09
C THR A 217 13.03 21.88 0.82
N ILE A 218 13.22 23.15 1.24
CA ILE A 218 12.17 23.98 1.87
C ILE A 218 11.34 24.64 0.77
N GLY A 219 10.04 24.72 0.96
CA GLY A 219 9.12 25.41 0.05
C GLY A 219 7.67 25.00 0.26
N ASP A 220 6.76 25.76 -0.32
CA ASP A 220 5.36 25.37 -0.40
C ASP A 220 5.12 24.53 -1.66
N PHE A 221 4.84 23.25 -1.44
CA PHE A 221 4.62 22.26 -2.50
C PHE A 221 3.14 21.88 -2.67
N ARG A 222 2.20 22.61 -2.08
CA ARG A 222 0.76 22.30 -2.14
C ARG A 222 0.26 22.21 -3.58
N GLU A 223 0.60 23.19 -4.42
CA GLU A 223 0.17 23.21 -5.81
C GLU A 223 0.79 22.06 -6.62
N TYR A 224 2.03 21.66 -6.33
CA TYR A 224 2.66 20.48 -6.94
C TYR A 224 1.94 19.19 -6.50
N ALA A 225 1.69 19.04 -5.19
CA ALA A 225 0.98 17.88 -4.65
C ALA A 225 -0.40 17.70 -5.30
N LYS A 226 -1.16 18.82 -5.43
CA LYS A 226 -2.45 18.84 -6.12
C LYS A 226 -2.32 18.50 -7.61
N ALA A 227 -1.48 19.21 -8.34
CA ALA A 227 -1.32 19.06 -9.78
C ALA A 227 -0.91 17.63 -10.14
N TYR A 228 0.07 17.08 -9.43
CA TYR A 228 0.59 15.74 -9.69
C TYR A 228 -0.31 14.61 -9.17
N SER A 229 -1.29 14.94 -8.34
CA SER A 229 -2.38 14.03 -7.95
C SER A 229 -3.63 14.26 -8.82
N CYS A 230 -3.48 14.42 -10.13
CA CYS A 230 -4.56 14.65 -11.09
C CYS A 230 -5.48 15.85 -10.70
N SER A 231 -4.88 16.94 -10.26
CA SER A 231 -5.59 18.17 -9.82
C SER A 231 -6.56 17.96 -8.65
N GLN A 232 -6.29 16.99 -7.80
CA GLN A 232 -7.12 16.69 -6.63
C GLN A 232 -6.69 17.57 -5.43
N ASN A 233 -7.57 18.47 -5.00
CA ASN A 233 -7.34 19.34 -3.85
C ASN A 233 -7.01 18.58 -2.55
N ILE A 234 -7.50 17.35 -2.42
CA ILE A 234 -7.26 16.56 -1.22
C ILE A 234 -5.77 16.34 -0.93
N ALA A 235 -4.91 16.37 -1.96
CA ALA A 235 -3.47 16.25 -1.82
C ALA A 235 -2.80 17.52 -1.28
N SER A 236 -3.40 18.70 -1.51
CA SER A 236 -2.91 20.00 -1.04
C SER A 236 -3.52 20.45 0.28
N ASP A 237 -4.74 19.99 0.59
CA ASP A 237 -5.54 20.49 1.71
C ASP A 237 -5.28 19.70 3.02
N GLY A 238 -4.46 18.66 2.98
CA GLY A 238 -4.04 17.89 4.15
C GLY A 238 -2.89 18.54 4.94
N ALA A 239 -2.45 17.85 5.99
CA ALA A 239 -1.23 18.21 6.73
C ALA A 239 0.02 17.83 5.94
N PHE A 240 -0.05 16.72 5.25
CA PHE A 240 0.98 16.24 4.32
C PHE A 240 0.37 15.31 3.28
N SER A 241 1.02 15.20 2.15
CA SER A 241 0.81 14.12 1.19
C SER A 241 2.13 13.42 0.89
N LEU A 242 2.06 12.18 0.47
CA LEU A 242 3.26 11.38 0.17
C LEU A 242 3.06 10.54 -1.08
N GLY A 243 4.18 10.19 -1.69
CA GLY A 243 4.24 9.16 -2.70
C GLY A 243 5.18 8.03 -2.29
N MET A 244 4.88 6.85 -2.76
CA MET A 244 5.55 5.61 -2.45
C MET A 244 6.51 5.28 -3.58
N LEU A 245 7.80 5.47 -3.33
CA LEU A 245 8.90 5.33 -4.29
C LEU A 245 9.57 3.97 -4.11
N SER A 246 9.37 3.07 -5.05
CA SER A 246 9.93 1.72 -5.00
C SER A 246 11.23 1.63 -5.79
N SER A 247 12.20 0.84 -5.30
CA SER A 247 13.21 0.25 -6.15
C SER A 247 12.50 -0.54 -7.26
N PHE A 248 12.85 -0.31 -8.52
CA PHE A 248 12.02 -0.78 -9.63
C PHE A 248 12.80 -1.60 -10.65
N THR A 249 13.49 -0.97 -11.60
CA THR A 249 14.09 -1.69 -12.73
C THR A 249 15.05 -2.79 -12.28
N ASP A 250 15.95 -2.48 -11.35
CA ASP A 250 16.96 -3.45 -10.89
C ASP A 250 16.32 -4.61 -10.13
N ASP A 251 15.30 -4.35 -9.30
CA ASP A 251 14.56 -5.39 -8.59
C ASP A 251 13.80 -6.32 -9.55
N LEU A 252 13.14 -5.76 -10.59
CA LEU A 252 12.45 -6.55 -11.60
C LEU A 252 13.41 -7.42 -12.42
N VAL A 253 14.58 -6.89 -12.76
CA VAL A 253 15.62 -7.65 -13.51
C VAL A 253 16.21 -8.78 -12.66
N GLN A 254 16.49 -8.52 -11.39
CA GLN A 254 17.14 -9.49 -10.49
C GLN A 254 16.20 -10.56 -9.97
N ASN A 255 14.96 -10.20 -9.65
CA ASN A 255 14.03 -11.04 -8.93
C ASN A 255 12.81 -11.49 -9.77
N GLY A 256 12.67 -10.98 -11.00
CA GLY A 256 11.61 -11.35 -11.92
C GLY A 256 10.41 -10.38 -11.93
N ALA A 257 9.66 -10.41 -13.02
CA ALA A 257 8.57 -9.45 -13.27
C ALA A 257 7.40 -9.56 -12.27
N HIS A 258 7.23 -10.69 -11.59
CA HIS A 258 6.20 -10.84 -10.53
C HIS A 258 6.39 -9.86 -9.36
N ARG A 259 7.60 -9.35 -9.16
CA ARG A 259 7.91 -8.31 -8.19
C ARG A 259 7.08 -7.05 -8.38
N TYR A 260 6.67 -6.76 -9.62
CA TYR A 260 5.78 -5.63 -9.91
C TYR A 260 4.50 -5.67 -9.06
N LYS A 261 3.83 -6.82 -8.97
CA LYS A 261 2.65 -7.00 -8.11
C LYS A 261 2.98 -6.81 -6.63
N GLU A 262 4.08 -7.42 -6.18
CA GLU A 262 4.50 -7.38 -4.78
C GLU A 262 4.85 -5.97 -4.29
N MET A 263 5.42 -5.12 -5.15
CA MET A 263 5.65 -3.70 -4.83
C MET A 263 4.33 -2.96 -4.56
N TYR A 264 3.29 -3.21 -5.35
CA TYR A 264 1.95 -2.65 -5.10
C TYR A 264 1.29 -3.22 -3.85
N TRP A 265 1.55 -4.49 -3.50
CA TRP A 265 1.07 -5.05 -2.24
C TRP A 265 1.73 -4.36 -1.04
N GLU A 266 3.03 -4.09 -1.11
CA GLU A 266 3.73 -3.31 -0.08
C GLU A 266 3.16 -1.90 0.04
N CYS A 267 2.96 -1.21 -1.07
CA CYS A 267 2.33 0.11 -1.09
C CYS A 267 0.93 0.09 -0.44
N GLY A 268 0.10 -0.89 -0.78
CA GLY A 268 -1.21 -1.06 -0.17
C GLY A 268 -1.14 -1.35 1.34
N ALA A 269 -0.17 -2.16 1.77
CA ALA A 269 0.03 -2.44 3.19
C ALA A 269 0.44 -1.19 3.98
N ILE A 270 1.34 -0.35 3.42
CA ILE A 270 1.69 0.96 3.97
C ILE A 270 0.45 1.85 4.09
N GLY A 271 -0.33 1.95 3.01
CA GLY A 271 -1.55 2.75 3.00
C GLY A 271 -2.55 2.30 4.06
N GLN A 272 -2.70 0.98 4.28
CA GLN A 272 -3.59 0.46 5.33
C GLN A 272 -3.12 0.81 6.74
N GLN A 273 -1.81 0.78 6.99
CA GLN A 273 -1.24 1.22 8.26
C GLN A 273 -1.49 2.71 8.49
N LEU A 274 -1.21 3.54 7.48
CA LEU A 274 -1.44 4.99 7.56
C LEU A 274 -2.91 5.33 7.81
N TYR A 275 -3.86 4.62 7.19
CA TYR A 275 -5.28 4.81 7.46
C TYR A 275 -5.65 4.59 8.92
N LEU A 276 -5.19 3.49 9.51
CA LEU A 276 -5.53 3.16 10.89
C LEU A 276 -4.87 4.09 11.89
N GLU A 277 -3.59 4.46 11.65
CA GLU A 277 -2.88 5.39 12.50
C GLU A 277 -3.47 6.80 12.44
N ALA A 278 -3.77 7.30 11.24
CA ALA A 278 -4.45 8.58 11.11
C ALA A 278 -5.78 8.58 11.88
N THR A 279 -6.57 7.50 11.76
CA THR A 279 -7.83 7.34 12.50
C THR A 279 -7.60 7.31 14.02
N ALA A 280 -6.54 6.64 14.50
CA ALA A 280 -6.18 6.59 15.92
C ALA A 280 -5.84 7.96 16.49
N PHE A 281 -5.20 8.83 15.70
CA PHE A 281 -4.91 10.23 16.05
C PHE A 281 -6.08 11.19 15.81
N GLY A 282 -7.27 10.69 15.45
CA GLY A 282 -8.43 11.52 15.13
C GLY A 282 -8.30 12.32 13.84
N LEU A 283 -7.41 11.86 12.98
CA LEU A 283 -7.20 12.40 11.62
C LEU A 283 -7.93 11.53 10.59
N SER A 284 -7.87 11.96 9.36
CA SER A 284 -8.41 11.26 8.20
C SER A 284 -7.32 11.09 7.16
N ALA A 285 -7.50 10.11 6.29
CA ALA A 285 -6.55 9.81 5.24
C ALA A 285 -7.25 9.37 3.96
N THR A 286 -6.54 9.43 2.85
CA THR A 286 -7.03 8.94 1.56
C THR A 286 -5.87 8.48 0.69
N GLY A 287 -6.03 7.27 0.12
CA GLY A 287 -5.16 6.81 -0.96
C GLY A 287 -5.53 7.49 -2.28
N ILE A 288 -4.53 7.86 -3.05
CA ILE A 288 -4.67 8.56 -4.32
C ILE A 288 -4.10 7.66 -5.42
N GLY A 289 -4.99 7.06 -6.21
CA GLY A 289 -4.61 6.17 -7.32
C GLY A 289 -4.43 6.90 -8.65
N CYS A 290 -4.91 8.14 -8.76
CA CYS A 290 -4.67 8.99 -9.94
C CYS A 290 -3.56 10.00 -9.65
N PHE A 291 -2.39 9.77 -10.22
CA PHE A 291 -1.22 10.66 -10.08
C PHE A 291 -0.37 10.60 -11.37
N LEU A 292 0.50 11.59 -11.53
CA LEU A 292 1.38 11.74 -12.67
C LEU A 292 2.81 11.33 -12.26
N ASP A 293 3.17 10.09 -12.49
CA ASP A 293 4.46 9.52 -12.10
C ASP A 293 5.65 10.20 -12.77
N ASP A 294 5.58 10.51 -14.07
CA ASP A 294 6.64 11.24 -14.78
C ASP A 294 6.89 12.64 -14.17
N ALA A 295 5.82 13.33 -13.76
CA ALA A 295 5.94 14.62 -13.08
C ALA A 295 6.58 14.48 -11.69
N MET A 296 6.28 13.38 -10.97
CA MET A 296 6.96 13.05 -9.72
C MET A 296 8.44 12.77 -9.95
N HIS A 297 8.80 12.04 -10.99
CA HIS A 297 10.20 11.80 -11.34
C HIS A 297 10.94 13.11 -11.60
N GLN A 298 10.31 14.05 -12.30
CA GLN A 298 10.90 15.38 -12.58
C GLN A 298 11.15 16.18 -11.30
N ILE A 299 10.18 16.26 -10.36
CA ILE A 299 10.37 17.04 -9.12
C ILE A 299 11.40 16.40 -8.20
N LEU A 300 11.51 15.07 -8.21
CA LEU A 300 12.54 14.35 -7.46
C LEU A 300 13.90 14.38 -8.17
N GLY A 301 13.95 14.81 -9.43
CA GLY A 301 15.16 14.82 -10.25
C GLY A 301 15.74 13.43 -10.51
N LEU A 302 14.88 12.41 -10.59
CA LEU A 302 15.31 11.03 -10.85
C LEU A 302 15.95 10.93 -12.24
N ARG A 303 17.16 10.38 -12.29
CA ARG A 303 17.98 10.30 -13.51
C ARG A 303 17.67 9.07 -14.35
N THR A 304 17.19 8.02 -13.70
CA THR A 304 16.89 6.73 -14.34
C THR A 304 15.58 6.15 -13.84
N ASN A 305 15.20 4.98 -14.36
CA ASN A 305 14.03 4.24 -13.90
C ASN A 305 14.36 3.23 -12.78
N LYS A 306 15.46 3.43 -12.04
CA LYS A 306 15.79 2.58 -10.89
C LYS A 306 14.76 2.67 -9.77
N PHE A 307 14.14 3.84 -9.63
CA PHE A 307 13.05 4.07 -8.70
C PHE A 307 11.80 4.53 -9.45
N GLN A 308 10.64 4.05 -9.00
CA GLN A 308 9.33 4.35 -9.59
C GLN A 308 8.33 4.73 -8.50
N SER A 309 7.59 5.83 -8.73
CA SER A 309 6.43 6.18 -7.89
C SER A 309 5.25 5.28 -8.23
N LEU A 310 4.71 4.55 -7.25
CA LEU A 310 3.69 3.52 -7.47
C LEU A 310 2.33 3.83 -6.85
N TYR A 311 2.29 4.64 -5.78
CA TYR A 311 1.05 4.95 -5.09
C TYR A 311 1.19 6.24 -4.28
N HIS A 312 0.12 7.03 -4.21
CA HIS A 312 0.10 8.27 -3.43
C HIS A 312 -0.90 8.19 -2.29
N PHE A 313 -0.67 9.04 -1.29
CA PHE A 313 -1.47 9.04 -0.07
C PHE A 313 -1.48 10.42 0.58
N THR A 314 -2.56 10.80 1.24
CA THR A 314 -2.65 12.07 1.97
C THR A 314 -3.27 11.88 3.35
N VAL A 315 -2.83 12.71 4.30
CA VAL A 315 -3.32 12.71 5.68
C VAL A 315 -3.61 14.14 6.12
N GLY A 316 -4.71 14.33 6.80
CA GLY A 316 -5.14 15.62 7.33
C GLY A 316 -6.40 15.51 8.17
N ARG A 317 -7.13 16.60 8.33
CA ARG A 317 -8.44 16.60 8.98
C ARG A 317 -9.53 16.53 7.92
N GLY A 318 -10.23 15.40 7.86
CA GLY A 318 -11.35 15.23 6.94
C GLY A 318 -12.55 16.07 7.33
N LEU A 319 -13.21 16.66 6.35
CA LEU A 319 -14.51 17.28 6.51
C LEU A 319 -15.62 16.24 6.34
N THR A 320 -16.59 16.27 7.25
CA THR A 320 -17.81 15.46 7.11
C THR A 320 -18.83 16.23 6.28
N ASP A 321 -19.21 15.70 5.14
CA ASP A 321 -20.30 16.25 4.34
C ASP A 321 -21.64 15.79 4.94
N SER A 322 -22.40 16.72 5.48
CA SER A 322 -23.71 16.43 6.10
C SER A 322 -24.77 15.92 5.12
N ARG A 323 -24.53 16.05 3.81
CA ARG A 323 -25.40 15.50 2.75
C ARG A 323 -25.20 13.98 2.55
N LEU A 324 -24.10 13.43 3.08
CA LEU A 324 -23.75 12.03 2.94
C LEU A 324 -24.16 11.23 4.19
N LEU A 325 -24.87 10.15 3.98
CA LEU A 325 -25.20 9.21 5.04
C LEU A 325 -24.12 8.13 5.13
N THR A 326 -23.43 8.10 6.27
CA THR A 326 -22.51 7.01 6.59
C THR A 326 -23.22 5.98 7.46
N LEU A 327 -23.50 4.82 6.90
CA LEU A 327 -24.08 3.71 7.64
C LEU A 327 -23.05 3.09 8.59
N LYS A 328 -23.50 2.69 9.79
CA LYS A 328 -22.65 1.91 10.69
C LYS A 328 -22.32 0.55 10.06
N PRO A 329 -21.08 0.05 10.20
CA PRO A 329 -20.76 -1.31 9.76
C PRO A 329 -21.70 -2.29 10.46
N TYR A 330 -22.18 -3.27 9.71
CA TYR A 330 -23.12 -4.31 10.18
C TYR A 330 -24.50 -3.81 10.67
N GLY A 331 -24.85 -2.53 10.47
CA GLY A 331 -26.08 -1.91 11.01
C GLY A 331 -27.42 -2.47 10.47
N ARG A 332 -27.40 -3.45 9.56
CA ARG A 332 -28.60 -4.17 9.07
C ARG A 332 -28.77 -5.57 9.66
N ARG A 333 -27.94 -5.95 10.63
CA ARG A 333 -28.05 -7.22 11.35
C ARG A 333 -28.53 -6.96 12.79
N SER A 334 -29.74 -6.44 12.93
CA SER A 334 -30.51 -6.48 14.17
C SER A 334 -31.80 -7.25 13.91
#